data_b947dc68db47940f8f283fa2b0550bc6
#
_entry.id   b947dc68db47940f8f283fa2b0550bc6
#
_cell.length_a   1.000
_cell.length_b   1.000
_cell.length_c   1.000
_cell.angle_alpha   90.00
_cell.angle_beta   90.00
_cell.angle_gamma   90.00
#
_symmetry.space_group_name_H-M   'P 1'
#
loop_
_entity.id
_entity.type
_entity.pdbx_description
1 polymer ?
#
loop_
_entity_poly.entity_id
_entity_poly.type
_entity_poly.pdbx_seq_one_letter_code
_entity_poly.pdbx_strand_id
1 'polypeptide(L)'
;MSAPGHLLVTGAGRGIGAATALLAAQRGWRVTVNYATNDEAAAGIVVRIAEAGGEAVRVRADVSEPSAVTRLFAQATEAFGPVTGLVNNAGVPGRIGRVEDLDLAVLRRTLDVNVVAPFLCAQAFVRQASTRRGGRGGVIVNVSSMASRTGSPGELVHYAAAKAALETFNYGLAAEVATEGIRVNAVSCGLIETDIHAEAGDAARLQRYATRMPMQRAGQPREVAQAIVWLLSDEASYITGATLPVAGGR
;
A
#
# COMPACT_ATOMS: atom_id res chain seq x y z
N MET A 1 21.30 -2.37 15.02
CA MET A 1 20.20 -1.93 14.15
C MET A 1 19.60 -0.69 14.78
N SER A 2 19.57 0.44 14.09
CA SER A 2 18.86 1.63 14.55
C SER A 2 17.37 1.28 14.73
N ALA A 3 16.73 1.81 15.78
CA ALA A 3 15.29 1.59 15.96
C ALA A 3 14.54 2.03 14.68
N PRO A 4 13.60 1.22 14.19
CA PRO A 4 12.79 1.59 13.06
C PRO A 4 12.12 2.94 13.32
N GLY A 5 12.01 3.74 12.28
CA GLY A 5 11.48 5.09 12.39
C GLY A 5 9.95 5.14 12.44
N HIS A 6 9.39 6.12 11.75
CA HIS A 6 7.96 6.36 11.64
C HIS A 6 7.41 5.84 10.29
N LEU A 7 6.46 4.90 10.32
CA LEU A 7 5.81 4.31 9.17
C LEU A 7 4.40 4.87 8.97
N LEU A 8 4.12 5.40 7.78
CA LEU A 8 2.77 5.74 7.35
C LEU A 8 2.23 4.65 6.42
N VAL A 9 1.06 4.07 6.75
CA VAL A 9 0.39 3.06 5.92
C VAL A 9 -0.96 3.61 5.47
N THR A 10 -1.14 3.75 4.14
CA THR A 10 -2.43 4.23 3.60
C THR A 10 -3.45 3.09 3.52
N GLY A 11 -4.71 3.38 3.83
CA GLY A 11 -5.77 2.36 3.84
C GLY A 11 -5.53 1.25 4.86
N ALA A 12 -5.02 1.59 6.05
CA ALA A 12 -4.53 0.62 7.04
C ALA A 12 -5.60 0.10 8.01
N GLY A 13 -6.87 0.42 7.83
CA GLY A 13 -7.94 -0.04 8.73
C GLY A 13 -8.31 -1.53 8.56
N ARG A 14 -7.92 -2.19 7.46
CA ARG A 14 -8.26 -3.58 7.16
C ARG A 14 -7.27 -4.24 6.19
N GLY A 15 -7.46 -5.54 5.95
CA GLY A 15 -6.74 -6.31 4.93
C GLY A 15 -5.22 -6.26 5.06
N ILE A 16 -4.54 -6.07 3.94
CA ILE A 16 -3.07 -6.01 3.85
C ILE A 16 -2.52 -4.83 4.65
N GLY A 17 -3.17 -3.65 4.57
CA GLY A 17 -2.72 -2.47 5.30
C GLY A 17 -2.74 -2.65 6.81
N ALA A 18 -3.82 -3.23 7.36
CA ALA A 18 -3.93 -3.55 8.77
C ALA A 18 -2.89 -4.59 9.23
N ALA A 19 -2.72 -5.66 8.44
CA ALA A 19 -1.71 -6.68 8.72
C ALA A 19 -0.28 -6.07 8.69
N THR A 20 -0.02 -5.15 7.76
CA THR A 20 1.26 -4.44 7.67
C THR A 20 1.48 -3.53 8.86
N ALA A 21 0.46 -2.73 9.26
CA ALA A 21 0.55 -1.84 10.41
C ALA A 21 0.87 -2.60 11.71
N LEU A 22 0.15 -3.70 11.96
CA LEU A 22 0.36 -4.56 13.12
C LEU A 22 1.75 -5.21 13.13
N LEU A 23 2.19 -5.77 12.01
CA LEU A 23 3.49 -6.43 11.92
C LEU A 23 4.64 -5.42 12.02
N ALA A 24 4.50 -4.25 11.40
CA ALA A 24 5.50 -3.20 11.50
C ALA A 24 5.65 -2.68 12.93
N ALA A 25 4.55 -2.50 13.66
CA ALA A 25 4.59 -2.12 15.08
C ALA A 25 5.31 -3.18 15.93
N GLN A 26 5.07 -4.47 15.70
CA GLN A 26 5.79 -5.58 16.35
C GLN A 26 7.30 -5.57 16.06
N ARG A 27 7.72 -4.94 14.96
CA ARG A 27 9.14 -4.74 14.59
C ARG A 27 9.68 -3.38 15.05
N GLY A 28 8.94 -2.67 15.92
CA GLY A 28 9.35 -1.44 16.57
C GLY A 28 9.06 -0.15 15.78
N TRP A 29 8.36 -0.19 14.64
CA TRP A 29 7.91 1.00 13.95
C TRP A 29 6.82 1.73 14.75
N ARG A 30 6.91 3.06 14.87
CA ARG A 30 5.76 3.90 15.22
C ARG A 30 4.90 4.05 13.98
N VAL A 31 3.59 3.83 14.09
CA VAL A 31 2.73 3.66 12.91
C VAL A 31 1.65 4.71 12.82
N THR A 32 1.58 5.42 11.71
CA THR A 32 0.38 6.18 11.34
C THR A 32 -0.53 5.30 10.47
N VAL A 33 -1.69 4.98 11.03
CA VAL A 33 -2.79 4.23 10.40
C VAL A 33 -3.67 5.22 9.67
N ASN A 34 -3.51 5.37 8.35
CA ASN A 34 -4.41 6.20 7.56
C ASN A 34 -5.65 5.39 7.14
N TYR A 35 -6.80 6.07 7.14
CA TYR A 35 -8.09 5.57 6.67
C TYR A 35 -8.92 6.70 6.04
N ALA A 36 -9.86 6.34 5.16
CA ALA A 36 -10.74 7.32 4.52
C ALA A 36 -12.12 7.43 5.21
N THR A 37 -12.75 6.31 5.50
CA THR A 37 -14.17 6.27 5.93
C THR A 37 -14.41 5.53 7.22
N ASN A 38 -13.81 4.38 7.46
CA ASN A 38 -14.10 3.52 8.61
C ASN A 38 -13.18 3.83 9.80
N ASP A 39 -13.62 4.77 10.66
CA ASP A 39 -12.88 5.18 11.87
C ASP A 39 -12.77 4.04 12.89
N GLU A 40 -13.84 3.28 13.09
CA GLU A 40 -13.88 2.19 14.07
C GLU A 40 -12.86 1.10 13.74
N ALA A 41 -12.77 0.70 12.47
CA ALA A 41 -11.78 -0.27 12.03
C ALA A 41 -10.34 0.24 12.25
N ALA A 42 -10.06 1.51 11.94
CA ALA A 42 -8.75 2.11 12.17
C ALA A 42 -8.44 2.25 13.67
N ALA A 43 -9.43 2.62 14.50
CA ALA A 43 -9.30 2.66 15.95
C ALA A 43 -8.95 1.28 16.53
N GLY A 44 -9.62 0.22 16.05
CA GLY A 44 -9.32 -1.16 16.46
C GLY A 44 -7.88 -1.58 16.14
N ILE A 45 -7.29 -1.11 15.02
CA ILE A 45 -5.88 -1.38 14.72
C ILE A 45 -4.96 -0.67 15.70
N VAL A 46 -5.24 0.62 16.02
CA VAL A 46 -4.44 1.37 16.99
C VAL A 46 -4.47 0.72 18.37
N VAL A 47 -5.65 0.29 18.85
CA VAL A 47 -5.80 -0.42 20.13
C VAL A 47 -4.97 -1.70 20.13
N ARG A 48 -5.06 -2.53 19.10
CA ARG A 48 -4.29 -3.79 18.99
C ARG A 48 -2.79 -3.56 18.97
N ILE A 49 -2.33 -2.47 18.35
CA ILE A 49 -0.90 -2.10 18.37
C ILE A 49 -0.49 -1.71 19.79
N ALA A 50 -1.29 -0.92 20.49
CA ALA A 50 -1.01 -0.51 21.87
C ALA A 50 -1.01 -1.69 22.85
N GLU A 51 -1.97 -2.62 22.73
CA GLU A 51 -2.02 -3.86 23.53
C GLU A 51 -0.80 -4.75 23.31
N ALA A 52 -0.20 -4.70 22.13
CA ALA A 52 1.06 -5.39 21.82
C ALA A 52 2.32 -4.60 22.23
N GLY A 53 2.17 -3.47 22.91
CA GLY A 53 3.28 -2.63 23.38
C GLY A 53 3.89 -1.71 22.31
N GLY A 54 3.23 -1.53 21.16
CA GLY A 54 3.65 -0.62 20.11
C GLY A 54 2.98 0.76 20.20
N GLU A 55 3.39 1.65 19.32
CA GLU A 55 2.86 3.02 19.25
C GLU A 55 2.18 3.24 17.88
N ALA A 56 0.94 3.73 17.88
CA ALA A 56 0.25 4.10 16.66
C ALA A 56 -0.73 5.26 16.88
N VAL A 57 -0.95 6.03 15.81
CA VAL A 57 -2.03 7.01 15.70
C VAL A 57 -2.86 6.72 14.46
N ARG A 58 -4.15 7.08 14.48
CA ARG A 58 -4.97 7.03 13.30
C ARG A 58 -5.22 8.43 12.73
N VAL A 59 -5.17 8.56 11.40
CA VAL A 59 -5.41 9.83 10.72
C VAL A 59 -6.38 9.62 9.56
N ARG A 60 -7.51 10.33 9.61
CA ARG A 60 -8.49 10.32 8.53
C ARG A 60 -8.05 11.19 7.38
N ALA A 61 -7.88 10.61 6.19
CA ALA A 61 -7.62 11.34 4.95
C ALA A 61 -8.00 10.50 3.74
N ASP A 62 -8.72 11.07 2.77
CA ASP A 62 -8.81 10.52 1.43
C ASP A 62 -7.53 10.90 0.69
N VAL A 63 -6.67 9.91 0.45
CA VAL A 63 -5.33 10.13 -0.13
C VAL A 63 -5.37 10.47 -1.63
N SER A 64 -6.54 10.43 -2.26
CA SER A 64 -6.72 10.95 -3.62
C SER A 64 -6.86 12.47 -3.67
N GLU A 65 -7.00 13.13 -2.50
CA GLU A 65 -7.18 14.58 -2.38
C GLU A 65 -5.87 15.27 -1.93
N PRO A 66 -5.27 16.18 -2.73
CA PRO A 66 -3.98 16.80 -2.41
C PRO A 66 -3.92 17.47 -1.05
N SER A 67 -4.98 18.22 -0.69
CA SER A 67 -5.06 18.91 0.60
C SER A 67 -5.15 17.94 1.78
N ALA A 68 -5.80 16.78 1.60
CA ALA A 68 -5.89 15.76 2.63
C ALA A 68 -4.55 15.04 2.83
N VAL A 69 -3.78 14.80 1.77
CA VAL A 69 -2.42 14.25 1.87
C VAL A 69 -1.50 15.22 2.63
N THR A 70 -1.57 16.52 2.34
CA THR A 70 -0.78 17.53 3.07
C THR A 70 -1.09 17.50 4.57
N ARG A 71 -2.38 17.46 4.95
CA ARG A 71 -2.78 17.36 6.36
C ARG A 71 -2.38 16.04 7.00
N LEU A 72 -2.48 14.91 6.25
CA LEU A 72 -2.05 13.59 6.72
C LEU A 72 -0.59 13.58 7.13
N PHE A 73 0.30 14.07 6.27
CA PHE A 73 1.73 14.12 6.57
C PHE A 73 2.07 15.10 7.70
N ALA A 74 1.37 16.22 7.81
CA ALA A 74 1.53 17.17 8.92
C ALA A 74 1.17 16.52 10.26
N GLN A 75 -0.02 15.89 10.38
CA GLN A 75 -0.47 15.21 11.60
C GLN A 75 0.42 14.00 11.94
N ALA A 76 0.84 13.23 10.93
CA ALA A 76 1.78 12.14 11.13
C ALA A 76 3.10 12.64 11.72
N THR A 77 3.65 13.73 11.16
CA THR A 77 4.91 14.33 11.63
C THR A 77 4.78 14.92 13.03
N GLU A 78 3.65 15.53 13.37
CA GLU A 78 3.35 16.03 14.72
C GLU A 78 3.35 14.89 15.75
N ALA A 79 2.77 13.74 15.40
CA ALA A 79 2.66 12.62 16.33
C ALA A 79 4.01 11.94 16.61
N PHE A 80 4.82 11.67 15.60
CA PHE A 80 5.99 10.81 15.74
C PHE A 80 7.27 11.32 15.07
N GLY A 81 7.28 12.58 14.64
CA GLY A 81 8.37 13.12 13.83
C GLY A 81 8.27 12.70 12.36
N PRO A 82 9.30 13.02 11.56
CA PRO A 82 9.30 12.77 10.12
C PRO A 82 8.97 11.32 9.75
N VAL A 83 8.14 11.14 8.72
CA VAL A 83 7.83 9.82 8.15
C VAL A 83 9.06 9.30 7.43
N THR A 84 9.58 8.15 7.85
CA THR A 84 10.75 7.49 7.26
C THR A 84 10.41 6.22 6.47
N GLY A 85 9.18 5.73 6.60
CA GLY A 85 8.61 4.66 5.79
C GLY A 85 7.22 5.01 5.29
N LEU A 86 6.93 4.72 4.02
CA LEU A 86 5.61 4.90 3.42
C LEU A 86 5.16 3.60 2.77
N VAL A 87 3.95 3.14 3.09
CA VAL A 87 3.29 2.05 2.37
C VAL A 87 2.06 2.60 1.65
N ASN A 88 2.14 2.71 0.34
CA ASN A 88 1.01 3.02 -0.52
C ASN A 88 0.17 1.76 -0.72
N ASN A 89 -0.75 1.52 0.23
CA ASN A 89 -1.63 0.35 0.23
C ASN A 89 -3.08 0.69 -0.13
N ALA A 90 -3.54 1.92 0.09
CA ALA A 90 -4.89 2.32 -0.30
C ALA A 90 -5.17 1.98 -1.76
N GLY A 91 -6.30 1.35 -2.02
CA GLY A 91 -6.68 0.94 -3.37
C GLY A 91 -8.15 0.54 -3.43
N VAL A 92 -8.73 0.72 -4.60
CA VAL A 92 -10.10 0.30 -4.91
C VAL A 92 -10.12 -0.51 -6.20
N PRO A 93 -10.85 -1.62 -6.27
CA PRO A 93 -10.87 -2.47 -7.45
C PRO A 93 -11.76 -1.89 -8.57
N GLY A 94 -12.66 -0.98 -8.22
CA GLY A 94 -13.77 -0.61 -9.08
C GLY A 94 -14.84 -1.71 -9.11
N ARG A 95 -15.58 -1.80 -10.22
CA ARG A 95 -16.65 -2.78 -10.40
C ARG A 95 -16.30 -3.78 -11.50
N ILE A 96 -16.55 -5.04 -11.27
CA ILE A 96 -16.37 -6.10 -12.27
C ILE A 96 -17.30 -5.82 -13.46
N GLY A 97 -16.72 -5.87 -14.66
CA GLY A 97 -17.45 -5.68 -15.92
C GLY A 97 -16.53 -5.61 -17.12
N ARG A 98 -17.14 -5.62 -18.31
CA ARG A 98 -16.43 -5.43 -19.58
C ARG A 98 -16.12 -3.95 -19.78
N VAL A 99 -15.13 -3.64 -20.62
CA VAL A 99 -14.71 -2.25 -20.89
C VAL A 99 -15.84 -1.42 -21.53
N GLU A 100 -16.66 -2.03 -22.37
CA GLU A 100 -17.81 -1.38 -23.04
C GLU A 100 -18.89 -0.90 -22.07
N ASP A 101 -18.98 -1.53 -20.86
CA ASP A 101 -19.97 -1.21 -19.82
C ASP A 101 -19.37 -0.38 -18.69
N LEU A 102 -18.10 0.02 -18.80
CA LEU A 102 -17.40 0.69 -17.71
C LEU A 102 -17.87 2.14 -17.54
N ASP A 103 -18.43 2.46 -16.40
CA ASP A 103 -18.78 3.83 -16.03
C ASP A 103 -17.51 4.69 -15.88
N LEU A 104 -17.54 5.89 -16.47
CA LEU A 104 -16.43 6.84 -16.39
C LEU A 104 -16.11 7.28 -14.95
N ALA A 105 -17.11 7.38 -14.09
CA ALA A 105 -16.89 7.72 -12.67
C ALA A 105 -16.14 6.60 -11.95
N VAL A 106 -16.45 5.34 -12.24
CA VAL A 106 -15.71 4.18 -11.72
C VAL A 106 -14.27 4.18 -12.22
N LEU A 107 -14.06 4.43 -13.51
CA LEU A 107 -12.71 4.54 -14.09
C LEU A 107 -11.90 5.65 -13.42
N ARG A 108 -12.46 6.87 -13.31
CA ARG A 108 -11.80 8.01 -12.66
C ARG A 108 -11.44 7.69 -11.22
N ARG A 109 -12.40 7.21 -10.41
CA ARG A 109 -12.13 6.86 -9.02
C ARG A 109 -11.05 5.77 -8.89
N THR A 110 -11.04 4.79 -9.80
CA THR A 110 -10.00 3.74 -9.80
C THR A 110 -8.62 4.36 -10.07
N LEU A 111 -8.50 5.28 -11.01
CA LEU A 111 -7.24 5.97 -11.30
C LEU A 111 -6.82 6.91 -10.16
N ASP A 112 -7.76 7.68 -9.60
CA ASP A 112 -7.48 8.62 -8.52
C ASP A 112 -6.89 7.92 -7.30
N VAL A 113 -7.48 6.79 -6.89
CA VAL A 113 -7.02 6.08 -5.69
C VAL A 113 -5.80 5.21 -5.95
N ASN A 114 -5.72 4.49 -7.09
CA ASN A 114 -4.64 3.54 -7.32
C ASN A 114 -3.40 4.15 -8.02
N VAL A 115 -3.54 5.34 -8.62
CA VAL A 115 -2.44 6.01 -9.34
C VAL A 115 -2.16 7.38 -8.73
N VAL A 116 -3.12 8.31 -8.75
CA VAL A 116 -2.89 9.70 -8.30
C VAL A 116 -2.49 9.73 -6.82
N ALA A 117 -3.19 9.00 -5.96
CA ALA A 117 -2.89 8.97 -4.52
C ALA A 117 -1.46 8.51 -4.19
N PRO A 118 -0.93 7.40 -4.75
CA PRO A 118 0.49 7.04 -4.58
C PRO A 118 1.47 8.13 -5.02
N PHE A 119 1.21 8.84 -6.12
CA PHE A 119 2.03 9.97 -6.54
C PHE A 119 2.01 11.11 -5.49
N LEU A 120 0.83 11.49 -5.01
CA LEU A 120 0.68 12.55 -4.00
C LEU A 120 1.39 12.19 -2.69
N CYS A 121 1.20 10.95 -2.20
CA CYS A 121 1.86 10.47 -1.00
C CYS A 121 3.38 10.39 -1.17
N ALA A 122 3.86 9.86 -2.30
CA ALA A 122 5.29 9.79 -2.59
C ALA A 122 5.90 11.20 -2.72
N GLN A 123 5.22 12.15 -3.36
CA GLN A 123 5.67 13.54 -3.46
C GLN A 123 5.85 14.16 -2.07
N ALA A 124 4.86 13.99 -1.18
CA ALA A 124 4.94 14.49 0.20
C ALA A 124 6.08 13.81 0.97
N PHE A 125 6.24 12.49 0.82
CA PHE A 125 7.30 11.72 1.43
C PHE A 125 8.69 12.16 0.95
N VAL A 126 8.93 12.24 -0.36
CA VAL A 126 10.23 12.63 -0.93
C VAL A 126 10.62 14.04 -0.50
N ARG A 127 9.67 14.99 -0.46
CA ARG A 127 9.94 16.35 0.03
C ARG A 127 10.47 16.39 1.46
N GLN A 128 10.11 15.43 2.29
CA GLN A 128 10.49 15.34 3.69
C GLN A 128 11.72 14.45 3.92
N ALA A 129 11.83 13.32 3.16
CA ALA A 129 12.83 12.30 3.39
C ALA A 129 14.13 12.53 2.60
N SER A 130 14.09 13.20 1.45
CA SER A 130 15.24 13.38 0.57
C SER A 130 16.43 14.05 1.25
N THR A 131 17.60 13.40 1.16
CA THR A 131 18.86 13.97 1.68
C THR A 131 19.25 15.26 0.98
N ARG A 132 18.84 15.49 -0.27
CA ARG A 132 19.01 16.76 -0.99
C ARG A 132 18.24 17.92 -0.35
N ARG A 133 17.25 17.61 0.49
CA ARG A 133 16.40 18.59 1.19
C ARG A 133 16.64 18.61 2.71
N GLY A 134 17.74 17.95 3.16
CA GLY A 134 18.07 17.85 4.58
C GLY A 134 17.35 16.71 5.32
N GLY A 135 16.62 15.86 4.62
CA GLY A 135 16.03 14.64 5.16
C GLY A 135 17.08 13.56 5.45
N ARG A 136 16.62 12.41 5.97
CA ARG A 136 17.50 11.30 6.37
C ARG A 136 17.38 10.07 5.45
N GLY A 137 16.74 10.21 4.31
CA GLY A 137 16.35 9.09 3.47
C GLY A 137 15.12 8.34 3.99
N GLY A 138 14.85 7.19 3.42
CA GLY A 138 13.72 6.34 3.84
C GLY A 138 13.32 5.30 2.80
N VAL A 139 12.13 4.72 2.99
CA VAL A 139 11.66 3.62 2.14
C VAL A 139 10.19 3.80 1.75
N ILE A 140 9.88 3.59 0.48
CA ILE A 140 8.51 3.50 -0.04
C ILE A 140 8.26 2.06 -0.49
N VAL A 141 7.11 1.49 -0.11
CA VAL A 141 6.60 0.23 -0.65
C VAL A 141 5.21 0.44 -1.22
N ASN A 142 5.06 0.14 -2.51
CA ASN A 142 3.80 0.24 -3.23
C ASN A 142 3.10 -1.12 -3.29
N VAL A 143 1.79 -1.17 -2.96
CA VAL A 143 1.01 -2.42 -3.04
C VAL A 143 0.33 -2.49 -4.40
N SER A 144 0.92 -3.29 -5.29
CA SER A 144 0.42 -3.59 -6.63
C SER A 144 -0.38 -4.91 -6.65
N SER A 145 -0.63 -5.43 -7.82
CA SER A 145 -1.42 -6.65 -8.05
C SER A 145 -0.91 -7.39 -9.28
N MET A 146 -0.98 -8.70 -9.26
CA MET A 146 -0.76 -9.53 -10.46
C MET A 146 -1.71 -9.20 -11.61
N ALA A 147 -2.79 -8.46 -11.35
CA ALA A 147 -3.66 -7.92 -12.39
C ALA A 147 -2.88 -7.04 -13.38
N SER A 148 -1.84 -6.31 -12.94
CA SER A 148 -0.94 -5.52 -13.79
C SER A 148 -0.34 -6.31 -14.95
N ARG A 149 -0.07 -7.59 -14.73
CA ARG A 149 0.54 -8.51 -15.73
C ARG A 149 -0.51 -9.32 -16.49
N THR A 150 -1.61 -9.68 -15.85
CA THR A 150 -2.65 -10.53 -16.46
C THR A 150 -3.70 -9.74 -17.23
N GLY A 151 -3.77 -8.41 -17.02
CA GLY A 151 -4.76 -7.54 -17.64
C GLY A 151 -6.19 -7.69 -17.12
N SER A 152 -6.49 -8.74 -16.34
CA SER A 152 -7.83 -9.06 -15.79
C SER A 152 -8.97 -8.95 -16.82
N PRO A 153 -8.86 -9.64 -17.98
CA PRO A 153 -9.79 -9.49 -19.11
C PRO A 153 -11.22 -9.88 -18.74
N GLY A 154 -12.19 -9.08 -19.18
CA GLY A 154 -13.60 -9.30 -18.91
C GLY A 154 -14.05 -8.99 -17.47
N GLU A 155 -13.14 -8.58 -16.60
CA GLU A 155 -13.42 -8.33 -15.18
C GLU A 155 -12.99 -6.92 -14.75
N LEU A 156 -11.69 -6.67 -14.63
CA LEU A 156 -11.13 -5.48 -13.96
C LEU A 156 -9.98 -4.86 -14.79
N VAL A 157 -10.18 -4.65 -16.09
CA VAL A 157 -9.15 -4.11 -17.00
C VAL A 157 -8.68 -2.71 -16.54
N HIS A 158 -9.59 -1.87 -16.08
CA HIS A 158 -9.28 -0.54 -15.54
C HIS A 158 -8.39 -0.59 -14.29
N TYR A 159 -8.65 -1.53 -13.38
CA TYR A 159 -7.81 -1.77 -12.20
C TYR A 159 -6.44 -2.33 -12.59
N ALA A 160 -6.41 -3.27 -13.53
CA ALA A 160 -5.17 -3.82 -14.06
C ALA A 160 -4.28 -2.75 -14.67
N ALA A 161 -4.85 -1.85 -15.47
CA ALA A 161 -4.16 -0.70 -16.04
C ALA A 161 -3.63 0.24 -14.96
N ALA A 162 -4.42 0.53 -13.92
CA ALA A 162 -4.00 1.36 -12.81
C ALA A 162 -2.82 0.73 -12.03
N LYS A 163 -2.85 -0.58 -11.80
CA LYS A 163 -1.74 -1.28 -11.11
C LYS A 163 -0.49 -1.41 -11.98
N ALA A 164 -0.62 -1.51 -13.30
CA ALA A 164 0.51 -1.44 -14.22
C ALA A 164 1.15 -0.04 -14.21
N ALA A 165 0.35 1.03 -14.19
CA ALA A 165 0.83 2.40 -14.03
C ALA A 165 1.61 2.58 -12.71
N LEU A 166 1.12 1.99 -11.60
CA LEU A 166 1.81 2.01 -10.32
C LEU A 166 3.16 1.28 -10.34
N GLU A 167 3.28 0.16 -11.07
CA GLU A 167 4.56 -0.56 -11.21
C GLU A 167 5.56 0.24 -12.05
N THR A 168 5.12 0.92 -13.11
CA THR A 168 5.97 1.83 -13.89
C THR A 168 6.41 3.03 -13.06
N PHE A 169 5.50 3.64 -12.29
CA PHE A 169 5.81 4.70 -11.34
C PHE A 169 6.84 4.25 -10.29
N ASN A 170 6.68 3.04 -9.73
CA ASN A 170 7.62 2.46 -8.78
C ASN A 170 9.05 2.44 -9.33
N TYR A 171 9.22 1.94 -10.56
CA TYR A 171 10.53 1.85 -11.21
C TYR A 171 11.13 3.23 -11.49
N GLY A 172 10.34 4.15 -12.06
CA GLY A 172 10.79 5.50 -12.40
C GLY A 172 11.20 6.30 -11.16
N LEU A 173 10.35 6.28 -10.12
CA LEU A 173 10.66 6.98 -8.88
C LEU A 173 11.89 6.38 -8.18
N ALA A 174 12.04 5.06 -8.18
CA ALA A 174 13.21 4.40 -7.59
C ALA A 174 14.52 4.90 -8.21
N ALA A 175 14.58 5.00 -9.53
CA ALA A 175 15.74 5.52 -10.25
C ALA A 175 15.99 7.01 -9.96
N GLU A 176 14.92 7.81 -9.86
CA GLU A 176 14.99 9.25 -9.61
C GLU A 176 15.57 9.58 -8.23
N VAL A 177 15.15 8.86 -7.17
CA VAL A 177 15.49 9.20 -5.79
C VAL A 177 16.57 8.31 -5.17
N ALA A 178 17.18 7.41 -5.93
CA ALA A 178 18.19 6.46 -5.41
C ALA A 178 19.38 7.18 -4.74
N THR A 179 19.85 8.29 -5.33
CA THR A 179 20.95 9.09 -4.77
C THR A 179 20.53 10.01 -3.62
N GLU A 180 19.25 10.00 -3.27
CA GLU A 180 18.66 10.82 -2.20
C GLU A 180 18.43 10.02 -0.92
N GLY A 181 19.00 8.81 -0.82
CA GLY A 181 18.84 7.93 0.33
C GLY A 181 17.46 7.29 0.44
N ILE A 182 16.67 7.25 -0.65
CA ILE A 182 15.32 6.71 -0.66
C ILE A 182 15.28 5.45 -1.53
N ARG A 183 14.77 4.34 -0.97
CA ARG A 183 14.46 3.12 -1.71
C ARG A 183 12.97 3.07 -2.03
N VAL A 184 12.62 2.61 -3.22
CA VAL A 184 11.23 2.47 -3.66
C VAL A 184 11.04 1.10 -4.28
N ASN A 185 10.14 0.29 -3.70
CA ASN A 185 9.82 -1.05 -4.18
C ASN A 185 8.32 -1.28 -4.22
N ALA A 186 7.90 -2.33 -4.91
CA ALA A 186 6.51 -2.76 -4.94
C ALA A 186 6.36 -4.22 -4.53
N VAL A 187 5.20 -4.58 -4.00
CA VAL A 187 4.73 -5.97 -3.89
C VAL A 187 3.55 -6.15 -4.85
N SER A 188 3.60 -7.19 -5.70
CA SER A 188 2.53 -7.53 -6.65
C SER A 188 1.73 -8.69 -6.08
N CYS A 189 0.55 -8.38 -5.54
CA CYS A 189 -0.29 -9.33 -4.81
C CYS A 189 -1.07 -10.25 -5.76
N GLY A 190 -1.10 -11.55 -5.45
CA GLY A 190 -2.00 -12.51 -6.07
C GLY A 190 -3.42 -12.46 -5.50
N LEU A 191 -4.04 -13.62 -5.40
CA LEU A 191 -5.35 -13.79 -4.75
C LEU A 191 -5.16 -13.80 -3.24
N ILE A 192 -5.53 -12.71 -2.55
CA ILE A 192 -5.35 -12.55 -1.10
C ILE A 192 -6.71 -12.45 -0.41
N GLU A 193 -6.87 -13.06 0.75
CA GLU A 193 -8.09 -13.04 1.56
C GLU A 193 -8.33 -11.65 2.16
N THR A 194 -9.07 -10.82 1.44
CA THR A 194 -9.45 -9.45 1.84
C THR A 194 -10.85 -9.13 1.32
N ASP A 195 -11.45 -8.05 1.83
CA ASP A 195 -12.78 -7.59 1.44
C ASP A 195 -12.84 -7.01 0.01
N ILE A 196 -11.68 -6.78 -0.63
CA ILE A 196 -11.58 -6.15 -1.97
C ILE A 196 -12.38 -6.89 -3.03
N HIS A 197 -12.54 -8.21 -2.87
CA HIS A 197 -13.29 -9.06 -3.81
C HIS A 197 -14.80 -8.80 -3.70
N ALA A 198 -15.32 -8.67 -2.48
CA ALA A 198 -16.71 -8.32 -2.24
C ALA A 198 -17.01 -6.89 -2.72
N GLU A 199 -16.09 -5.95 -2.54
CA GLU A 199 -16.21 -4.57 -3.06
C GLU A 199 -16.23 -4.51 -4.58
N ALA A 200 -15.51 -5.40 -5.26
CA ALA A 200 -15.58 -5.54 -6.71
C ALA A 200 -16.91 -6.12 -7.20
N GLY A 201 -17.76 -6.61 -6.29
CA GLY A 201 -19.04 -7.26 -6.61
C GLY A 201 -18.98 -8.79 -6.70
N ASP A 202 -17.91 -9.42 -6.20
CA ASP A 202 -17.70 -10.87 -6.28
C ASP A 202 -17.15 -11.45 -4.97
N ALA A 203 -18.00 -11.60 -3.97
CA ALA A 203 -17.64 -12.19 -2.68
C ALA A 203 -17.19 -13.67 -2.79
N ALA A 204 -17.66 -14.39 -3.82
CA ALA A 204 -17.29 -15.79 -4.05
C ALA A 204 -15.97 -15.96 -4.82
N ARG A 205 -15.31 -14.87 -5.21
CA ARG A 205 -14.07 -14.90 -6.01
C ARG A 205 -12.97 -15.77 -5.41
N LEU A 206 -12.77 -15.65 -4.10
CA LEU A 206 -11.77 -16.44 -3.39
C LEU A 206 -12.01 -17.94 -3.56
N GLN A 207 -13.24 -18.40 -3.36
CA GLN A 207 -13.61 -19.80 -3.47
C GLN A 207 -13.42 -20.33 -4.91
N ARG A 208 -13.79 -19.52 -5.93
CA ARG A 208 -13.71 -19.93 -7.34
C ARG A 208 -12.28 -20.03 -7.86
N TYR A 209 -11.37 -19.18 -7.36
CA TYR A 209 -10.03 -19.08 -7.91
C TYR A 209 -8.93 -19.68 -7.03
N ALA A 210 -9.16 -19.95 -5.74
CA ALA A 210 -8.15 -20.47 -4.82
C ALA A 210 -7.48 -21.75 -5.35
N THR A 211 -8.28 -22.72 -5.81
CA THR A 211 -7.79 -24.00 -6.35
C THR A 211 -7.07 -23.88 -7.70
N ARG A 212 -7.20 -22.73 -8.38
CA ARG A 212 -6.50 -22.45 -9.65
C ARG A 212 -5.13 -21.84 -9.43
N MET A 213 -4.80 -21.44 -8.20
CA MET A 213 -3.46 -20.97 -7.88
C MET A 213 -2.50 -22.15 -7.81
N PRO A 214 -1.24 -22.02 -8.25
CA PRO A 214 -0.26 -23.12 -8.12
C PRO A 214 -0.13 -23.67 -6.69
N MET A 215 -0.20 -22.81 -5.66
CA MET A 215 -0.23 -23.21 -4.25
C MET A 215 -1.61 -23.68 -3.77
N GLN A 216 -2.62 -23.75 -4.64
CA GLN A 216 -4.00 -24.24 -4.42
C GLN A 216 -4.73 -23.58 -3.23
N ARG A 217 -4.37 -22.35 -2.90
CA ARG A 217 -5.01 -21.54 -1.86
C ARG A 217 -4.88 -20.05 -2.15
N ALA A 218 -5.73 -19.25 -1.53
CA ALA A 218 -5.50 -17.82 -1.41
C ALA A 218 -4.35 -17.57 -0.43
N GLY A 219 -3.66 -16.44 -0.59
CA GLY A 219 -2.70 -15.93 0.38
C GLY A 219 -3.41 -15.19 1.51
N GLN A 220 -2.77 -15.13 2.67
CA GLN A 220 -3.25 -14.36 3.81
C GLN A 220 -2.66 -12.92 3.78
N PRO A 221 -3.38 -11.89 4.24
CA PRO A 221 -2.85 -10.53 4.36
C PRO A 221 -1.50 -10.47 5.08
N ARG A 222 -1.28 -11.32 6.08
CA ARG A 222 -0.03 -11.40 6.82
C ARG A 222 1.14 -11.86 5.95
N GLU A 223 0.94 -12.72 4.98
CA GLU A 223 2.00 -13.19 4.07
C GLU A 223 2.49 -12.03 3.19
N VAL A 224 1.59 -11.16 2.74
CA VAL A 224 1.95 -9.92 2.03
C VAL A 224 2.64 -8.93 2.96
N ALA A 225 2.13 -8.75 4.18
CA ALA A 225 2.71 -7.86 5.17
C ALA A 225 4.16 -8.24 5.53
N GLN A 226 4.48 -9.55 5.58
CA GLN A 226 5.86 -10.02 5.80
C GLN A 226 6.81 -9.54 4.70
N ALA A 227 6.41 -9.63 3.44
CA ALA A 227 7.20 -9.14 2.31
C ALA A 227 7.36 -7.60 2.36
N ILE A 228 6.29 -6.87 2.68
CA ILE A 228 6.32 -5.41 2.82
C ILE A 228 7.30 -5.00 3.93
N VAL A 229 7.19 -5.59 5.13
CA VAL A 229 8.02 -5.24 6.28
C VAL A 229 9.49 -5.61 6.05
N TRP A 230 9.76 -6.71 5.33
CA TRP A 230 11.12 -7.05 4.90
C TRP A 230 11.68 -6.00 3.92
N LEU A 231 10.92 -5.56 2.92
CA LEU A 231 11.34 -4.50 2.01
C LEU A 231 11.58 -3.15 2.72
N LEU A 232 10.88 -2.89 3.83
CA LEU A 232 11.10 -1.70 4.66
C LEU A 232 12.40 -1.79 5.48
N SER A 233 12.93 -2.98 5.74
CA SER A 233 14.09 -3.20 6.61
C SER A 233 15.44 -2.96 5.92
N ASP A 234 16.51 -2.90 6.72
CA ASP A 234 17.90 -2.80 6.25
C ASP A 234 18.37 -4.09 5.55
N GLU A 235 17.70 -5.23 5.77
CA GLU A 235 17.97 -6.48 5.05
C GLU A 235 17.75 -6.33 3.53
N ALA A 236 16.90 -5.39 3.12
CA ALA A 236 16.64 -5.03 1.72
C ALA A 236 17.42 -3.79 1.25
N SER A 237 18.55 -3.46 1.89
CA SER A 237 19.28 -2.21 1.67
C SER A 237 19.78 -2.00 0.23
N TYR A 238 20.00 -3.06 -0.53
CA TYR A 238 20.42 -2.98 -1.94
C TYR A 238 19.28 -3.27 -2.93
N ILE A 239 18.01 -3.24 -2.45
CA ILE A 239 16.83 -3.48 -3.27
C ILE A 239 16.07 -2.17 -3.45
N THR A 240 16.02 -1.67 -4.69
CA THR A 240 15.20 -0.53 -5.11
C THR A 240 14.76 -0.74 -6.56
N GLY A 241 13.58 -0.27 -6.94
CA GLY A 241 12.96 -0.46 -8.27
C GLY A 241 12.35 -1.85 -8.49
N ALA A 242 12.42 -2.75 -7.50
CA ALA A 242 11.88 -4.09 -7.64
C ALA A 242 10.35 -4.13 -7.49
N THR A 243 9.73 -5.08 -8.21
CA THR A 243 8.35 -5.51 -7.97
C THR A 243 8.36 -6.98 -7.57
N LEU A 244 8.13 -7.26 -6.29
CA LEU A 244 8.17 -8.60 -5.70
C LEU A 244 6.78 -9.27 -5.80
N PRO A 245 6.61 -10.38 -6.55
CA PRO A 245 5.37 -11.13 -6.56
C PRO A 245 5.13 -11.84 -5.21
N VAL A 246 3.96 -11.64 -4.62
CA VAL A 246 3.46 -12.37 -3.46
C VAL A 246 2.13 -13.00 -3.89
N ALA A 247 2.21 -14.08 -4.67
CA ALA A 247 1.11 -14.51 -5.52
C ALA A 247 0.87 -16.03 -5.57
N GLY A 248 1.53 -16.82 -4.72
CA GLY A 248 1.33 -18.27 -4.68
C GLY A 248 1.70 -18.99 -6.00
N GLY A 249 2.68 -18.44 -6.76
CA GLY A 249 3.17 -19.02 -8.01
C GLY A 249 2.45 -18.53 -9.28
N ARG A 250 1.50 -17.58 -9.17
CA ARG A 250 0.78 -17.00 -10.32
C ARG A 250 1.64 -16.02 -11.10
#